data_e86addb7aacd3d903edfa6d94270cf5a
#
_entry.id   e86addb7aacd3d903edfa6d94270cf5a
#
_cell.length_a   1.000
_cell.length_b   1.000
_cell.length_c   1.000
_cell.angle_alpha   90.00
_cell.angle_beta   90.00
_cell.angle_gamma   90.00
#
_symmetry.space_group_name_H-M   'P 1'
#
loop_
_entity.id
_entity.type
_entity.pdbx_description
1 polymer ?
#
loop_
_entity_poly.entity_id
_entity_poly.type
_entity_poly.pdbx_seq_one_letter_code
_entity_poly.pdbx_strand_id
1 'polypeptide(L)'
;MDVYHARRIVIQGVTGAGKSTAARRWAQLKNLHVIDYDNDVLWVPAKVAPWTLYSPAQQRQRVRSQMESGTWVMAACGSKVTDIVYPQTDVIIYLDYSPVVTFGQLFRRTMQRSLLGQTCCNGNRESLRRAVLSTESIFAWWWQTWRSRRAEGRDMEADPTMPPVYRLTKPHQFADLLHYAAELEL
;
A
#
# COMPACT_ATOMS: atom_id res chain seq x y z
N MET A 1 15.89 -4.76 13.34
CA MET A 1 16.44 -5.18 12.01
C MET A 1 16.57 -3.93 11.15
N ASP A 2 17.66 -3.81 10.39
CA ASP A 2 17.85 -2.67 9.49
C ASP A 2 17.00 -2.84 8.23
N VAL A 3 16.40 -1.74 7.73
CA VAL A 3 15.53 -1.73 6.56
C VAL A 3 16.22 -2.26 5.30
N TYR A 4 17.53 -2.07 5.21
CA TYR A 4 18.33 -2.48 4.05
C TYR A 4 18.50 -4.00 3.92
N HIS A 5 18.41 -4.73 5.03
CA HIS A 5 18.51 -6.19 5.08
C HIS A 5 17.15 -6.89 5.20
N ALA A 6 16.08 -6.11 5.28
CA ALA A 6 14.72 -6.64 5.38
C ALA A 6 14.30 -7.35 4.08
N ARG A 7 13.68 -8.51 4.23
CA ARG A 7 13.20 -9.35 3.12
C ARG A 7 11.68 -9.49 3.10
N ARG A 8 11.00 -9.11 4.19
CA ARG A 8 9.55 -9.16 4.35
C ARG A 8 9.08 -7.78 4.83
N ILE A 9 8.58 -6.98 3.89
CA ILE A 9 8.35 -5.55 4.08
C ILE A 9 6.88 -5.22 3.83
N VAL A 10 6.28 -4.45 4.72
CA VAL A 10 4.98 -3.84 4.50
C VAL A 10 5.17 -2.35 4.23
N ILE A 11 4.60 -1.84 3.16
CA ILE A 11 4.54 -0.41 2.86
C ILE A 11 3.14 0.10 3.16
N GLN A 12 2.97 0.84 4.25
CA GLN A 12 1.72 1.43 4.71
C GLN A 12 1.65 2.94 4.42
N GLY A 13 0.49 3.54 4.68
CA GLY A 13 0.29 4.97 4.58
C GLY A 13 -1.06 5.37 3.98
N VAL A 14 -1.29 6.67 3.90
CA VAL A 14 -2.53 7.28 3.41
C VAL A 14 -2.80 6.88 1.95
N THR A 15 -4.07 6.84 1.56
CA THR A 15 -4.46 6.71 0.15
C THR A 15 -3.82 7.85 -0.66
N GLY A 16 -3.21 7.52 -1.80
CA GLY A 16 -2.48 8.50 -2.60
C GLY A 16 -1.00 8.69 -2.22
N ALA A 17 -0.49 8.07 -1.14
CA ALA A 17 0.92 8.20 -0.75
C ALA A 17 1.91 7.47 -1.68
N GLY A 18 1.44 6.64 -2.62
CA GLY A 18 2.30 5.95 -3.59
C GLY A 18 2.79 4.56 -3.16
N LYS A 19 2.12 3.90 -2.21
CA LYS A 19 2.47 2.57 -1.68
C LYS A 19 2.81 1.53 -2.74
N SER A 20 1.92 1.32 -3.72
CA SER A 20 2.14 0.32 -4.77
C SER A 20 3.32 0.66 -5.69
N THR A 21 3.61 1.95 -5.88
CA THR A 21 4.80 2.39 -6.63
C THR A 21 6.07 2.14 -5.83
N ALA A 22 6.04 2.47 -4.54
CA ALA A 22 7.14 2.24 -3.63
C ALA A 22 7.46 0.74 -3.51
N ALA A 23 6.43 -0.11 -3.35
CA ALA A 23 6.59 -1.56 -3.27
C ALA A 23 7.25 -2.14 -4.52
N ARG A 24 6.79 -1.75 -5.71
CA ARG A 24 7.39 -2.22 -6.97
C ARG A 24 8.85 -1.81 -7.12
N ARG A 25 9.19 -0.54 -6.77
CA ARG A 25 10.57 -0.06 -6.84
C ARG A 25 11.50 -0.80 -5.86
N TRP A 26 11.03 -0.99 -4.63
CA TRP A 26 11.80 -1.72 -3.62
C TRP A 26 12.00 -3.18 -4.02
N ALA A 27 10.93 -3.83 -4.48
CA ALA A 27 10.99 -5.20 -4.95
C ALA A 27 11.93 -5.39 -6.14
N GLN A 28 11.91 -4.48 -7.09
CA GLN A 28 12.81 -4.52 -8.24
C GLN A 28 14.27 -4.43 -7.81
N LEU A 29 14.58 -3.54 -6.84
CA LEU A 29 15.93 -3.36 -6.32
C LEU A 29 16.42 -4.59 -5.55
N LYS A 30 15.55 -5.16 -4.70
CA LYS A 30 15.93 -6.25 -3.77
C LYS A 30 15.54 -7.65 -4.27
N ASN A 31 15.04 -7.76 -5.49
CA ASN A 31 14.52 -9.01 -6.06
C ASN A 31 13.52 -9.73 -5.15
N LEU A 32 12.47 -9.01 -4.74
CA LEU A 32 11.42 -9.51 -3.85
C LEU A 32 10.11 -9.72 -4.61
N HIS A 33 9.27 -10.64 -4.12
CA HIS A 33 7.90 -10.77 -4.60
C HIS A 33 7.05 -9.56 -4.20
N VAL A 34 6.32 -8.97 -5.17
CA VAL A 34 5.40 -7.85 -4.89
C VAL A 34 4.02 -8.40 -4.58
N ILE A 35 3.45 -7.98 -3.45
CA ILE A 35 2.05 -8.23 -3.10
C ILE A 35 1.31 -6.89 -3.14
N ASP A 36 0.48 -6.68 -4.14
CA ASP A 36 -0.45 -5.53 -4.18
C ASP A 36 -1.75 -5.93 -3.49
N TYR A 37 -1.91 -5.54 -2.22
CA TYR A 37 -3.03 -5.96 -1.39
C TYR A 37 -4.39 -5.73 -2.05
N ASP A 38 -4.57 -4.60 -2.71
CA ASP A 38 -5.83 -4.28 -3.39
C ASP A 38 -6.12 -5.27 -4.54
N ASN A 39 -5.11 -5.62 -5.33
CA ASN A 39 -5.29 -6.49 -6.48
C ASN A 39 -5.25 -7.98 -6.12
N ASP A 40 -4.35 -8.37 -5.23
CA ASP A 40 -4.05 -9.79 -5.00
C ASP A 40 -4.88 -10.40 -3.87
N VAL A 41 -5.35 -9.56 -2.91
CA VAL A 41 -6.00 -10.03 -1.69
C VAL A 41 -7.41 -9.47 -1.50
N LEU A 42 -7.63 -8.17 -1.76
CA LEU A 42 -8.84 -7.47 -1.34
C LEU A 42 -9.99 -7.60 -2.34
N TRP A 43 -9.74 -7.29 -3.62
CA TRP A 43 -10.78 -7.21 -4.63
C TRP A 43 -10.91 -8.47 -5.46
N VAL A 44 -12.16 -8.94 -5.66
CA VAL A 44 -12.48 -9.97 -6.66
C VAL A 44 -12.19 -9.40 -8.06
N PRO A 45 -11.66 -10.20 -9.00
CA PRO A 45 -11.48 -9.75 -10.37
C PRO A 45 -12.77 -9.17 -10.96
N ALA A 46 -12.70 -7.98 -11.53
CA ALA A 46 -13.89 -7.28 -12.06
C ALA A 46 -14.64 -8.08 -13.14
N LYS A 47 -13.95 -8.99 -13.83
CA LYS A 47 -14.57 -9.91 -14.81
C LYS A 47 -15.50 -10.93 -14.15
N VAL A 48 -15.30 -11.22 -12.86
CA VAL A 48 -16.11 -12.18 -12.09
C VAL A 48 -17.22 -11.44 -11.34
N ALA A 49 -16.85 -10.45 -10.55
CA ALA A 49 -17.79 -9.65 -9.76
C ALA A 49 -17.24 -8.22 -9.57
N PRO A 50 -17.70 -7.24 -10.37
CA PRO A 50 -17.21 -5.86 -10.28
C PRO A 50 -17.43 -5.26 -8.90
N TRP A 51 -16.42 -4.55 -8.39
CA TRP A 51 -16.45 -3.81 -7.13
C TRP A 51 -16.86 -4.67 -5.91
N THR A 52 -16.52 -5.96 -5.95
CA THR A 52 -16.81 -6.91 -4.87
C THR A 52 -15.54 -7.24 -4.10
N LEU A 53 -15.63 -7.23 -2.78
CA LEU A 53 -14.53 -7.63 -1.89
C LEU A 53 -14.56 -9.15 -1.66
N TYR A 54 -13.39 -9.75 -1.55
CA TYR A 54 -13.28 -11.09 -0.98
C TYR A 54 -13.75 -11.09 0.49
N SER A 55 -14.38 -12.17 0.92
CA SER A 55 -14.72 -12.35 2.33
C SER A 55 -13.46 -12.35 3.20
N PRO A 56 -13.57 -12.02 4.51
CA PRO A 56 -12.42 -12.06 5.41
C PRO A 56 -11.66 -13.40 5.39
N ALA A 57 -12.37 -14.52 5.30
CA ALA A 57 -11.76 -15.85 5.22
C ALA A 57 -10.94 -16.03 3.93
N GLN A 58 -11.49 -15.57 2.80
CA GLN A 58 -10.78 -15.61 1.50
C GLN A 58 -9.57 -14.68 1.49
N GLN A 59 -9.68 -13.46 2.05
CA GLN A 59 -8.53 -12.55 2.17
C GLN A 59 -7.40 -13.20 2.98
N ARG A 60 -7.73 -13.86 4.09
CA ARG A 60 -6.76 -14.57 4.94
C ARG A 60 -6.09 -15.75 4.22
N GLN A 61 -6.84 -16.51 3.45
CA GLN A 61 -6.28 -17.57 2.62
C GLN A 61 -5.35 -17.03 1.54
N ARG A 62 -5.80 -16.00 0.82
CA ARG A 62 -5.04 -15.38 -0.27
C ARG A 62 -3.74 -14.75 0.21
N VAL A 63 -3.77 -14.02 1.33
CA VAL A 63 -2.54 -13.40 1.85
C VAL A 63 -1.52 -14.45 2.25
N ARG A 64 -1.92 -15.58 2.86
CA ARG A 64 -1.00 -16.68 3.17
C ARG A 64 -0.34 -17.22 1.90
N SER A 65 -1.13 -17.50 0.87
CA SER A 65 -0.61 -17.99 -0.41
C SER A 65 0.37 -17.02 -1.07
N GLN A 66 0.08 -15.71 -1.04
CA GLN A 66 1.00 -14.69 -1.57
C GLN A 66 2.33 -14.61 -0.80
N MET A 67 2.32 -14.92 0.50
CA MET A 67 3.51 -14.88 1.36
C MET A 67 4.35 -16.17 1.33
N GLU A 68 3.92 -17.22 0.64
CA GLU A 68 4.63 -18.52 0.52
C GLU A 68 6.01 -18.40 -0.11
N SER A 69 6.26 -17.34 -0.90
CA SER A 69 7.59 -17.04 -1.45
C SER A 69 8.68 -16.84 -0.39
N GLY A 70 8.26 -16.56 0.86
CA GLY A 70 9.17 -16.30 2.00
C GLY A 70 9.83 -14.93 1.99
N THR A 71 9.94 -14.27 0.83
CA THR A 71 10.51 -12.92 0.68
C THR A 71 9.59 -12.06 -0.17
N TRP A 72 9.10 -10.94 0.40
CA TRP A 72 8.08 -10.14 -0.26
C TRP A 72 8.08 -8.68 0.20
N VAL A 73 7.49 -7.83 -0.63
CA VAL A 73 7.10 -6.47 -0.25
C VAL A 73 5.62 -6.26 -0.56
N MET A 74 4.85 -5.94 0.47
CA MET A 74 3.40 -5.78 0.40
C MET A 74 3.02 -4.30 0.36
N ALA A 75 2.26 -3.89 -0.64
CA ALA A 75 1.67 -2.55 -0.73
C ALA A 75 0.31 -2.54 -0.04
N ALA A 76 0.22 -1.89 1.08
CA ALA A 76 -0.89 -1.87 2.04
C ALA A 76 -1.09 -3.22 2.77
N CYS A 77 -1.73 -3.15 3.92
CA CYS A 77 -2.17 -4.32 4.68
C CYS A 77 -3.51 -3.97 5.33
N GLY A 78 -4.53 -4.72 5.01
CA GLY A 78 -5.87 -4.50 5.56
C GLY A 78 -6.03 -5.09 6.95
N SER A 79 -6.89 -4.49 7.78
CA SER A 79 -7.12 -4.89 9.17
C SER A 79 -7.58 -6.36 9.36
N LYS A 80 -8.05 -7.01 8.31
CA LYS A 80 -8.51 -8.41 8.38
C LYS A 80 -7.39 -9.45 8.31
N VAL A 81 -6.15 -9.00 8.05
CA VAL A 81 -5.00 -9.87 7.84
C VAL A 81 -3.75 -9.43 8.62
N THR A 82 -3.82 -8.35 9.39
CA THR A 82 -2.68 -7.81 10.15
C THR A 82 -2.07 -8.84 11.11
N ASP A 83 -2.90 -9.64 11.75
CA ASP A 83 -2.49 -10.73 12.66
C ASP A 83 -1.74 -11.88 11.97
N ILE A 84 -1.83 -11.98 10.65
CA ILE A 84 -1.07 -12.95 9.84
C ILE A 84 0.20 -12.31 9.32
N VAL A 85 0.11 -11.05 8.86
CA VAL A 85 1.18 -10.36 8.13
C VAL A 85 2.24 -9.81 9.08
N TYR A 86 1.84 -9.05 10.11
CA TYR A 86 2.79 -8.34 10.97
C TYR A 86 3.75 -9.27 11.75
N PRO A 87 3.34 -10.44 12.28
CA PRO A 87 4.27 -11.35 12.92
C PRO A 87 5.38 -11.90 12.00
N GLN A 88 5.18 -11.82 10.69
CA GLN A 88 6.14 -12.27 9.68
C GLN A 88 6.86 -11.10 9.01
N THR A 89 6.55 -9.85 9.37
CA THR A 89 7.12 -8.64 8.78
C THR A 89 8.44 -8.29 9.46
N ASP A 90 9.48 -8.06 8.68
CA ASP A 90 10.77 -7.61 9.20
C ASP A 90 10.76 -6.11 9.50
N VAL A 91 10.09 -5.32 8.63
CA VAL A 91 10.06 -3.85 8.69
C VAL A 91 8.78 -3.31 8.05
N ILE A 92 8.24 -2.24 8.63
CA ILE A 92 7.16 -1.46 8.04
C ILE A 92 7.72 -0.12 7.56
N ILE A 93 7.53 0.21 6.30
CA ILE A 93 7.80 1.55 5.77
C ILE A 93 6.46 2.30 5.71
N TYR A 94 6.31 3.32 6.55
CA TYR A 94 5.08 4.08 6.64
C TYR A 94 5.20 5.42 5.90
N LEU A 95 4.43 5.59 4.81
CA LEU A 95 4.42 6.82 4.00
C LEU A 95 3.44 7.84 4.60
N ASP A 96 3.91 8.64 5.57
CA ASP A 96 3.15 9.69 6.28
C ASP A 96 3.31 11.06 5.60
N TYR A 97 3.14 11.13 4.31
CA TYR A 97 3.28 12.38 3.56
C TYR A 97 2.15 13.37 3.90
N SER A 98 2.42 14.67 3.70
CA SER A 98 1.44 15.72 3.96
C SER A 98 0.14 15.52 3.17
N PRO A 99 -0.99 16.04 3.69
CA PRO A 99 -2.27 15.95 2.98
C PRO A 99 -2.22 16.55 1.57
N VAL A 100 -1.48 17.64 1.38
CA VAL A 100 -1.32 18.29 0.08
C VAL A 100 -0.65 17.34 -0.93
N VAL A 101 0.40 16.64 -0.51
CA VAL A 101 1.12 15.68 -1.35
C VAL A 101 0.23 14.49 -1.69
N THR A 102 -0.39 13.86 -0.68
CA THR A 102 -1.18 12.65 -0.89
C THR A 102 -2.45 12.92 -1.69
N PHE A 103 -3.12 14.06 -1.45
CA PHE A 103 -4.29 14.48 -2.23
C PHE A 103 -3.91 14.82 -3.68
N GLY A 104 -2.84 15.59 -3.88
CA GLY A 104 -2.36 15.94 -5.22
C GLY A 104 -2.00 14.71 -6.07
N GLN A 105 -1.30 13.74 -5.47
CA GLN A 105 -0.98 12.47 -6.12
C GLN A 105 -2.24 11.65 -6.43
N LEU A 106 -3.18 11.58 -5.48
CA LEU A 106 -4.45 10.89 -5.65
C LEU A 106 -5.25 11.52 -6.79
N PHE A 107 -5.40 12.85 -6.78
CA PHE A 107 -6.13 13.59 -7.81
C PHE A 107 -5.53 13.35 -9.21
N ARG A 108 -4.21 13.57 -9.34
CA ARG A 108 -3.51 13.34 -10.62
C ARG A 108 -3.71 11.91 -11.13
N ARG A 109 -3.55 10.92 -10.27
CA ARG A 109 -3.74 9.50 -10.61
C ARG A 109 -5.16 9.21 -11.07
N THR A 110 -6.17 9.70 -10.32
CA THR A 110 -7.58 9.47 -10.64
C THR A 110 -7.96 10.14 -11.96
N MET A 111 -7.47 11.36 -12.21
CA MET A 111 -7.68 12.03 -13.50
C MET A 111 -7.04 11.24 -14.65
N GLN A 112 -5.80 10.84 -14.52
CA GLN A 112 -5.11 10.04 -15.55
C GLN A 112 -5.84 8.73 -15.85
N ARG A 113 -6.25 7.98 -14.82
CA ARG A 113 -6.96 6.71 -14.97
C ARG A 113 -8.31 6.89 -15.65
N SER A 114 -9.06 7.89 -15.24
CA SER A 114 -10.39 8.16 -15.81
C SER A 114 -10.33 8.63 -17.25
N LEU A 115 -9.35 9.46 -17.61
CA LEU A 115 -9.17 9.97 -18.97
C LEU A 115 -8.62 8.89 -19.93
N LEU A 116 -7.73 8.03 -19.43
CA LEU A 116 -7.10 6.97 -20.23
C LEU A 116 -7.85 5.63 -20.15
N GLY A 117 -8.98 5.56 -19.46
CA GLY A 117 -9.75 4.33 -19.29
C GLY A 117 -8.98 3.20 -18.55
N GLN A 118 -7.97 3.57 -17.74
CA GLN A 118 -7.16 2.60 -17.03
C GLN A 118 -7.94 1.91 -15.91
N THR A 119 -7.66 0.64 -15.70
CA THR A 119 -8.26 -0.15 -14.62
C THR A 119 -7.51 0.01 -13.30
N CYS A 120 -8.22 -0.23 -12.18
CA CYS A 120 -7.68 -0.32 -10.83
C CYS A 120 -8.35 -1.46 -10.08
N CYS A 121 -7.90 -1.72 -8.85
CA CYS A 121 -8.61 -2.63 -7.93
C CYS A 121 -9.04 -3.94 -8.61
N ASN A 122 -8.06 -4.67 -9.15
CA ASN A 122 -8.24 -5.95 -9.84
C ASN A 122 -9.16 -5.89 -11.09
N GLY A 123 -8.89 -4.88 -11.95
CA GLY A 123 -9.58 -4.73 -13.24
C GLY A 123 -10.84 -3.88 -13.22
N ASN A 124 -11.24 -3.32 -12.07
CA ASN A 124 -12.33 -2.36 -11.99
C ASN A 124 -11.98 -1.05 -12.71
N ARG A 125 -13.00 -0.38 -13.25
CA ARG A 125 -12.85 0.93 -13.90
C ARG A 125 -13.39 2.04 -13.01
N GLU A 126 -12.55 3.01 -12.71
CA GLU A 126 -12.99 4.26 -12.11
C GLU A 126 -13.63 5.14 -13.21
N SER A 127 -14.88 5.58 -13.01
CA SER A 127 -15.47 6.64 -13.84
C SER A 127 -15.36 7.97 -13.08
N LEU A 128 -15.12 9.08 -13.81
CA LEU A 128 -15.06 10.43 -13.23
C LEU A 128 -16.32 10.75 -12.41
N ARG A 129 -17.50 10.33 -12.93
CA ARG A 129 -18.77 10.51 -12.23
C ARG A 129 -18.77 9.82 -10.85
N ARG A 130 -18.26 8.61 -10.76
CA ARG A 130 -18.17 7.85 -9.50
C ARG A 130 -17.07 8.40 -8.59
N ALA A 131 -15.95 8.83 -9.15
CA ALA A 131 -14.83 9.38 -8.40
C ALA A 131 -15.16 10.73 -7.73
N VAL A 132 -16.03 11.55 -8.35
CA VAL A 132 -16.32 12.93 -7.92
C VAL A 132 -17.70 13.06 -7.27
N LEU A 133 -18.73 12.41 -7.80
CA LEU A 133 -20.13 12.64 -7.41
C LEU A 133 -20.70 11.60 -6.43
N SER A 134 -19.96 10.55 -6.12
CA SER A 134 -20.43 9.52 -5.19
C SER A 134 -19.92 9.81 -3.76
N THR A 135 -20.75 9.58 -2.76
CA THR A 135 -20.36 9.55 -1.33
C THR A 135 -19.32 8.45 -1.05
N GLU A 136 -19.24 7.44 -1.93
CA GLU A 136 -18.25 6.37 -1.91
C GLU A 136 -17.02 6.70 -2.78
N SER A 137 -16.83 7.96 -3.15
CA SER A 137 -15.70 8.38 -3.97
C SER A 137 -14.38 8.18 -3.23
N ILE A 138 -13.31 7.92 -3.99
CA ILE A 138 -11.97 7.78 -3.43
C ILE A 138 -11.51 9.08 -2.75
N PHE A 139 -12.01 10.24 -3.17
CA PHE A 139 -11.73 11.53 -2.54
C PHE A 139 -12.45 11.68 -1.19
N ALA A 140 -13.74 11.24 -1.11
CA ALA A 140 -14.47 11.21 0.14
C ALA A 140 -13.80 10.24 1.13
N TRP A 141 -13.41 9.06 0.67
CA TRP A 141 -12.64 8.10 1.47
C TRP A 141 -11.33 8.70 1.98
N TRP A 142 -10.57 9.38 1.12
CA TRP A 142 -9.35 10.07 1.53
C TRP A 142 -9.63 11.12 2.60
N TRP A 143 -10.65 11.96 2.41
CA TRP A 143 -11.04 13.00 3.36
C TRP A 143 -11.43 12.45 4.73
N GLN A 144 -12.14 11.35 4.76
CA GLN A 144 -12.57 10.68 5.99
C GLN A 144 -11.42 10.00 6.74
N THR A 145 -10.42 9.50 6.01
CA THR A 145 -9.42 8.59 6.59
C THR A 145 -8.02 9.19 6.74
N TRP A 146 -7.68 10.29 6.08
CA TRP A 146 -6.30 10.78 6.06
C TRP A 146 -5.74 11.12 7.45
N ARG A 147 -6.58 11.69 8.36
CA ARG A 147 -6.17 12.03 9.73
C ARG A 147 -5.91 10.78 10.57
N SER A 148 -6.85 9.84 10.55
CA SER A 148 -6.73 8.59 11.30
C SER A 148 -5.55 7.73 10.79
N ARG A 149 -5.33 7.70 9.49
CA ARG A 149 -4.17 7.00 8.91
C ARG A 149 -2.84 7.62 9.31
N ARG A 150 -2.76 8.94 9.40
CA ARG A 150 -1.55 9.61 9.91
C ARG A 150 -1.34 9.39 11.41
N ALA A 151 -2.41 9.33 12.20
CA ALA A 151 -2.33 8.94 13.61
C ALA A 151 -1.84 7.50 13.74
N GLU A 152 -2.44 6.56 13.01
CA GLU A 152 -2.02 5.15 12.95
C GLU A 152 -0.51 4.99 12.72
N GLY A 153 0.07 5.75 11.77
CA GLY A 153 1.52 5.67 11.50
C GLY A 153 2.38 6.10 12.69
N ARG A 154 1.95 7.08 13.47
CA ARG A 154 2.64 7.49 14.70
C ARG A 154 2.46 6.47 15.83
N ASP A 155 1.25 5.94 15.96
CA ASP A 155 0.93 4.94 16.97
C ASP A 155 1.71 3.65 16.72
N MET A 156 1.80 3.21 15.47
CA MET A 156 2.61 2.05 15.08
C MET A 156 4.13 2.27 15.33
N GLU A 157 4.64 3.48 15.06
CA GLU A 157 6.04 3.84 15.34
C GLU A 157 6.36 3.83 16.84
N ALA A 158 5.38 4.17 17.68
CA ALA A 158 5.52 4.22 19.14
C ALA A 158 5.25 2.87 19.83
N ASP A 159 4.65 1.90 19.15
CA ASP A 159 4.28 0.61 19.72
C ASP A 159 5.45 -0.39 19.63
N PRO A 160 6.07 -0.79 20.78
CA PRO A 160 7.19 -1.70 20.78
C PRO A 160 6.83 -3.16 20.40
N THR A 161 5.54 -3.48 20.30
CA THR A 161 5.06 -4.80 19.86
C THR A 161 4.97 -4.94 18.34
N MET A 162 5.05 -3.81 17.64
CA MET A 162 5.05 -3.77 16.19
C MET A 162 6.44 -4.07 15.60
N PRO A 163 6.51 -4.61 14.38
CA PRO A 163 7.76 -4.62 13.63
C PRO A 163 8.36 -3.20 13.55
N PRO A 164 9.69 -3.03 13.44
CA PRO A 164 10.31 -1.71 13.29
C PRO A 164 9.64 -0.88 12.21
N VAL A 165 9.26 0.36 12.54
CA VAL A 165 8.54 1.28 11.64
C VAL A 165 9.47 2.39 11.19
N TYR A 166 9.66 2.53 9.88
CA TYR A 166 10.34 3.65 9.25
C TYR A 166 9.30 4.62 8.71
N ARG A 167 8.97 5.66 9.50
CA ARG A 167 7.97 6.65 9.10
C ARG A 167 8.60 7.77 8.28
N LEU A 168 8.20 7.87 7.02
CA LEU A 168 8.69 8.82 6.04
C LEU A 168 7.67 9.94 5.85
N THR A 169 8.05 11.17 6.16
CA THR A 169 7.15 12.33 6.12
C THR A 169 7.24 13.13 4.82
N LYS A 170 8.26 12.86 4.00
CA LYS A 170 8.51 13.53 2.71
C LYS A 170 8.85 12.51 1.62
N PRO A 171 8.39 12.70 0.36
CA PRO A 171 8.63 11.75 -0.73
C PRO A 171 10.12 11.48 -1.04
N HIS A 172 11.00 12.48 -0.88
CA HIS A 172 12.43 12.29 -1.13
C HIS A 172 13.07 11.29 -0.17
N GLN A 173 12.60 11.19 1.08
CA GLN A 173 13.12 10.23 2.04
C GLN A 173 13.02 8.77 1.53
N PHE A 174 11.96 8.45 0.76
CA PHE A 174 11.88 7.12 0.13
C PHE A 174 12.87 6.98 -1.04
N ALA A 175 13.11 8.06 -1.78
CA ALA A 175 14.15 8.04 -2.83
C ALA A 175 15.55 7.87 -2.23
N ASP A 176 15.83 8.52 -1.11
CA ASP A 176 17.08 8.39 -0.36
C ASP A 176 17.27 6.95 0.14
N LEU A 177 16.22 6.33 0.71
CA LEU A 177 16.27 4.91 1.11
C LEU A 177 16.58 3.98 -0.06
N LEU A 178 15.97 4.21 -1.23
CA LEU A 178 16.26 3.41 -2.43
C LEU A 178 17.69 3.58 -2.92
N HIS A 179 18.19 4.82 -2.87
CA HIS A 179 19.57 5.12 -3.30
C HIS A 179 20.59 4.39 -2.42
N TYR A 180 20.49 4.55 -1.09
CA TYR A 180 21.37 3.83 -0.16
C TYR A 180 21.23 2.32 -0.26
N ALA A 181 20.01 1.80 -0.46
CA ALA A 181 19.82 0.37 -0.65
C ALA A 181 20.50 -0.15 -1.94
N ALA A 182 20.54 0.68 -2.99
CA ALA A 182 21.22 0.34 -4.23
C ALA A 182 22.76 0.32 -4.09
N GLU A 183 23.31 1.25 -3.30
CA GLU A 183 24.76 1.30 -3.03
C GLU A 183 25.26 0.09 -2.24
N LEU A 184 24.39 -0.51 -1.41
CA LEU A 184 24.72 -1.70 -0.63
C LEU A 184 24.66 -3.02 -1.43
N GLU A 185 24.11 -3.00 -2.65
CA GLU A 185 24.04 -4.17 -3.54
C GLU A 185 25.20 -4.22 -4.57
N LEU A 186 26.03 -3.17 -4.60
CA LEU A 186 27.23 -3.09 -5.46
C LEU A 186 28.45 -3.66 -4.75
#